data_db263dcea3e7223ceb7100bd5da0f421
#
_entry.id   db263dcea3e7223ceb7100bd5da0f421
#
_cell.length_a   1.000
_cell.length_b   1.000
_cell.length_c   1.000
_cell.angle_alpha   90.00
_cell.angle_beta   90.00
_cell.angle_gamma   90.00
#
_symmetry.space_group_name_H-M   'P 1'
#
loop_
_entity.id
_entity.type
_entity.pdbx_description
1 polymer ?
#
loop_
_entity_poly.entity_id
_entity_poly.type
_entity_poly.pdbx_seq_one_letter_code
_entity_poly.pdbx_strand_id
1 'polypeptide(L)'
;MGCYGDKLANTPHVDTLAKRGMLFKLAWSCAPVCAPARTTIITGMYPPSIGGQHMRSMVPLPEEVQFYPAFLRKQGYYCTNTAKTDYNVSTSDTGWNASSRQAHYKNREPGQPFFAIFNSAVSHESKIRTRPHEKVLDPASVRVPAYHPDNAEIRQDWAQYYDIVSRADAIAGQKLAELDRAGLTEETIVFYYGDHGSGMARGKRWPYNSGLAVPMVVYFPDKWKQLAPKEYKAGGTSDRLVNFVDLAPTLLSLAGVKPPEWMQGHAFAGTHQQKKPKYMFGFRDRMDERYDFIRTVTDGRFHYIRNYNPHFIYGQFVQYNFVTPSTSAWKRDYDAGTLNEAQSHFWNLKPTEELYDLEADPDEVNNLVDSPQHRAKLKKLRKAQQDWCREIRDLGFLPEGEIHSRSQGTTPREMGLDDNKYPFESIFAAASIATERGEAALPQLKKNLGHADSAVRYWGAVGILNRGVGATAASRDELVAALEDESTYVRVVAALALGKFAEEADVRRGVEVLVELSNWTPQTDVFTSMAALNALDKLDDKAAFRLETIKSLPLGGGASPHGRYNGYVKNLVGKTLSDLGASPGKKK
;
A
#
# COMPACT_ATOMS: atom_id res chain seq x y z
N MET A 1 -9.22 -18.13 8.45
CA MET A 1 -9.36 -19.40 7.70
C MET A 1 -9.08 -20.57 8.64
N GLY A 2 -9.85 -21.68 8.50
CA GLY A 2 -9.75 -22.83 9.40
C GLY A 2 -8.36 -23.46 9.41
N CYS A 3 -7.72 -23.63 8.25
CA CYS A 3 -6.37 -24.21 8.14
C CYS A 3 -5.27 -23.36 8.84
N TYR A 4 -5.54 -22.10 9.19
CA TYR A 4 -4.67 -21.24 10.02
C TYR A 4 -5.06 -21.26 11.51
N GLY A 5 -5.98 -22.13 11.92
CA GLY A 5 -6.39 -22.31 13.32
C GLY A 5 -7.57 -21.44 13.77
N ASP A 6 -8.19 -20.68 12.88
CA ASP A 6 -9.39 -19.89 13.21
C ASP A 6 -10.64 -20.79 13.26
N LYS A 7 -11.15 -21.00 14.47
CA LYS A 7 -12.27 -21.92 14.71
C LYS A 7 -13.64 -21.37 14.25
N LEU A 8 -13.74 -20.07 14.02
CA LEU A 8 -14.96 -19.43 13.52
C LEU A 8 -15.04 -19.42 11.99
N ALA A 9 -13.89 -19.56 11.32
CA ALA A 9 -13.84 -19.52 9.87
C ALA A 9 -14.42 -20.80 9.24
N ASN A 10 -15.45 -20.64 8.42
CA ASN A 10 -16.03 -21.72 7.63
C ASN A 10 -15.39 -21.72 6.21
N THR A 11 -14.27 -22.45 6.07
CA THR A 11 -13.46 -22.49 4.85
C THR A 11 -13.08 -23.91 4.43
N PRO A 12 -14.06 -24.83 4.28
CA PRO A 12 -13.80 -26.27 4.09
C PRO A 12 -13.05 -26.61 2.81
N HIS A 13 -13.19 -25.83 1.74
CA HIS A 13 -12.54 -26.10 0.45
C HIS A 13 -11.05 -25.78 0.49
N VAL A 14 -10.68 -24.62 1.04
CA VAL A 14 -9.27 -24.23 1.22
C VAL A 14 -8.61 -25.08 2.31
N ASP A 15 -9.34 -25.45 3.37
CA ASP A 15 -8.84 -26.34 4.41
C ASP A 15 -8.55 -27.74 3.84
N THR A 16 -9.39 -28.22 2.88
CA THR A 16 -9.13 -29.47 2.13
C THR A 16 -7.92 -29.34 1.21
N LEU A 17 -7.78 -28.21 0.51
CA LEU A 17 -6.59 -27.94 -0.31
C LEU A 17 -5.32 -27.93 0.56
N ALA A 18 -5.37 -27.34 1.76
CA ALA A 18 -4.24 -27.31 2.70
C ALA A 18 -3.84 -28.71 3.20
N LYS A 19 -4.79 -29.64 3.36
CA LYS A 19 -4.51 -31.04 3.71
C LYS A 19 -3.79 -31.80 2.59
N ARG A 20 -3.98 -31.41 1.33
CA ARG A 20 -3.32 -32.00 0.15
C ARG A 20 -2.06 -31.26 -0.25
N GLY A 21 -2.01 -29.97 0.02
CA GLY A 21 -0.89 -29.06 -0.29
C GLY A 21 -0.03 -28.75 0.93
N MET A 22 0.71 -27.67 0.85
CA MET A 22 1.49 -27.12 1.95
C MET A 22 1.00 -25.69 2.27
N LEU A 23 0.82 -25.40 3.55
CA LEU A 23 0.42 -24.09 4.05
C LEU A 23 1.68 -23.26 4.36
N PHE A 24 1.75 -22.05 3.84
CA PHE A 24 2.78 -21.07 4.18
C PHE A 24 2.27 -20.18 5.31
N LYS A 25 2.91 -20.23 6.49
CA LYS A 25 2.49 -19.43 7.64
C LYS A 25 2.87 -17.96 7.54
N LEU A 26 3.93 -17.65 6.79
CA LEU A 26 4.54 -16.33 6.69
C LEU A 26 4.55 -15.89 5.21
N ALA A 27 3.41 -15.37 4.74
CA ALA A 27 3.27 -14.81 3.40
C ALA A 27 2.74 -13.37 3.48
N TRP A 28 3.41 -12.43 2.78
CA TRP A 28 3.08 -11.02 2.75
C TRP A 28 2.85 -10.48 1.34
N SER A 29 1.92 -9.54 1.23
CA SER A 29 1.51 -8.93 -0.04
C SER A 29 2.38 -7.76 -0.51
N CYS A 30 3.48 -7.41 0.12
CA CYS A 30 4.29 -6.20 -0.10
C CYS A 30 3.53 -4.88 0.16
N ALA A 31 2.30 -4.75 -0.31
CA ALA A 31 1.47 -3.56 -0.13
C ALA A 31 0.06 -3.96 0.36
N PRO A 32 -0.53 -3.22 1.30
CA PRO A 32 -1.82 -3.58 1.92
C PRO A 32 -3.02 -3.13 1.10
N VAL A 33 -2.92 -3.13 -0.23
CA VAL A 33 -4.02 -2.74 -1.14
C VAL A 33 -3.83 -3.33 -2.53
N CYS A 34 -4.93 -3.57 -3.25
CA CYS A 34 -4.96 -4.33 -4.51
C CYS A 34 -3.93 -3.86 -5.54
N ALA A 35 -3.93 -2.58 -5.93
CA ALA A 35 -3.22 -2.14 -7.13
C ALA A 35 -1.69 -2.28 -7.00
N PRO A 36 -1.01 -1.76 -5.98
CA PRO A 36 0.42 -1.98 -5.84
C PRO A 36 0.77 -3.43 -5.51
N ALA A 37 -0.06 -4.18 -4.75
CA ALA A 37 0.16 -5.61 -4.52
C ALA A 37 0.12 -6.41 -5.83
N ARG A 38 -0.85 -6.14 -6.70
CA ARG A 38 -0.98 -6.79 -8.01
C ARG A 38 0.10 -6.37 -8.99
N THR A 39 0.56 -5.13 -8.91
CA THR A 39 1.74 -4.67 -9.65
C THR A 39 2.98 -5.46 -9.25
N THR A 40 3.18 -5.71 -7.95
CA THR A 40 4.27 -6.57 -7.46
C THR A 40 4.16 -7.98 -8.03
N ILE A 41 2.97 -8.60 -7.97
CA ILE A 41 2.75 -9.97 -8.47
C ILE A 41 3.08 -10.08 -9.96
N ILE A 42 2.59 -9.12 -10.78
CA ILE A 42 2.68 -9.26 -12.24
C ILE A 42 4.08 -8.94 -12.78
N THR A 43 4.83 -8.08 -12.07
CA THR A 43 6.17 -7.67 -12.50
C THR A 43 7.30 -8.45 -11.83
N GLY A 44 7.10 -8.98 -10.62
CA GLY A 44 8.21 -9.51 -9.80
C GLY A 44 9.15 -8.41 -9.29
N MET A 45 8.68 -7.16 -9.25
CA MET A 45 9.42 -5.99 -8.77
C MET A 45 8.65 -5.28 -7.66
N TYR A 46 9.36 -4.63 -6.76
CA TYR A 46 8.74 -3.74 -5.80
C TYR A 46 8.27 -2.45 -6.49
N PRO A 47 6.98 -2.10 -6.45
CA PRO A 47 6.46 -0.87 -7.05
C PRO A 47 7.24 0.41 -6.75
N PRO A 48 7.81 0.62 -5.54
CA PRO A 48 8.67 1.77 -5.28
C PRO A 48 9.92 1.87 -6.16
N SER A 49 10.38 0.77 -6.74
CA SER A 49 11.55 0.78 -7.65
C SER A 49 11.22 1.13 -9.08
N ILE A 50 9.93 1.20 -9.43
CA ILE A 50 9.43 1.43 -10.79
C ILE A 50 8.41 2.57 -10.87
N GLY A 51 8.19 3.32 -9.78
CA GLY A 51 7.22 4.42 -9.73
C GLY A 51 5.75 3.98 -9.59
N GLY A 52 5.50 2.69 -9.40
CA GLY A 52 4.15 2.11 -9.32
C GLY A 52 3.55 2.04 -7.91
N GLN A 53 4.13 2.68 -6.91
CA GLN A 53 3.73 2.58 -5.50
C GLN A 53 2.44 3.34 -5.16
N HIS A 54 2.14 4.42 -5.86
CA HIS A 54 0.91 5.19 -5.66
C HIS A 54 -0.27 4.55 -6.40
N MET A 55 -1.43 4.49 -5.77
CA MET A 55 -2.62 3.94 -6.44
C MET A 55 -2.96 4.71 -7.71
N ARG A 56 -3.09 3.99 -8.82
CA ARG A 56 -3.44 4.54 -10.15
C ARG A 56 -2.37 5.43 -10.78
N SER A 57 -1.11 5.26 -10.41
CA SER A 57 0.02 6.01 -10.99
C SER A 57 0.18 5.79 -12.50
N MET A 58 -0.18 4.62 -13.00
CA MET A 58 -0.18 4.27 -14.44
C MET A 58 1.13 4.65 -15.17
N VAL A 59 2.26 4.48 -14.49
CA VAL A 59 3.57 4.81 -15.05
C VAL A 59 4.02 3.80 -16.11
N PRO A 60 4.76 4.21 -17.16
CA PRO A 60 5.32 3.29 -18.13
C PRO A 60 6.46 2.48 -17.53
N LEU A 61 6.61 1.25 -18.02
CA LEU A 61 7.76 0.39 -17.74
C LEU A 61 8.81 0.48 -18.87
N PRO A 62 10.10 0.27 -18.57
CA PRO A 62 11.10 0.03 -19.59
C PRO A 62 10.72 -1.15 -20.51
N GLU A 63 11.12 -1.15 -21.76
CA GLU A 63 10.73 -2.16 -22.75
C GLU A 63 11.13 -3.58 -22.32
N GLU A 64 12.26 -3.73 -21.67
CA GLU A 64 12.74 -5.02 -21.17
C GLU A 64 11.93 -5.56 -20.00
N VAL A 65 11.22 -4.71 -19.25
CA VAL A 65 10.40 -5.11 -18.11
C VAL A 65 9.01 -5.55 -18.57
N GLN A 66 8.87 -6.83 -18.86
CA GLN A 66 7.62 -7.44 -19.29
C GLN A 66 6.91 -8.13 -18.11
N PHE A 67 5.59 -8.22 -18.20
CA PHE A 67 4.81 -9.03 -17.25
C PHE A 67 5.14 -10.52 -17.41
N TYR A 68 5.28 -11.25 -16.30
CA TYR A 68 5.72 -12.64 -16.35
C TYR A 68 4.88 -13.56 -17.26
N PRO A 69 3.54 -13.36 -17.48
CA PRO A 69 2.81 -14.20 -18.42
C PRO A 69 3.31 -14.11 -19.87
N ALA A 70 3.96 -13.00 -20.26
CA ALA A 70 4.57 -12.90 -21.60
C ALA A 70 5.69 -13.93 -21.79
N PHE A 71 6.49 -14.19 -20.75
CA PHE A 71 7.52 -15.23 -20.78
C PHE A 71 6.91 -16.63 -20.83
N LEU A 72 5.81 -16.89 -20.10
CA LEU A 72 5.09 -18.18 -20.15
C LEU A 72 4.50 -18.42 -21.55
N ARG A 73 3.92 -17.40 -22.17
CA ARG A 73 3.41 -17.48 -23.56
C ARG A 73 4.51 -17.86 -24.54
N LYS A 74 5.72 -17.30 -24.39
CA LYS A 74 6.90 -17.65 -25.22
C LYS A 74 7.28 -19.12 -25.07
N GLN A 75 6.91 -19.77 -23.94
CA GLN A 75 7.06 -21.21 -23.72
C GLN A 75 5.83 -22.03 -24.15
N GLY A 76 4.90 -21.44 -24.88
CA GLY A 76 3.72 -22.12 -25.41
C GLY A 76 2.52 -22.20 -24.46
N TYR A 77 2.59 -21.61 -23.25
CA TYR A 77 1.47 -21.61 -22.34
C TYR A 77 0.29 -20.76 -22.84
N TYR A 78 -0.92 -21.23 -22.64
CA TYR A 78 -2.12 -20.43 -22.75
C TYR A 78 -2.39 -19.70 -21.44
N CYS A 79 -2.21 -18.38 -21.43
CA CYS A 79 -2.28 -17.57 -20.22
C CYS A 79 -3.61 -16.82 -20.11
N THR A 80 -4.35 -17.05 -19.01
CA THR A 80 -5.67 -16.42 -18.79
C THR A 80 -5.78 -15.74 -17.44
N ASN A 81 -6.52 -14.61 -17.41
CA ASN A 81 -6.82 -13.85 -16.20
C ASN A 81 -8.31 -13.54 -16.14
N THR A 82 -8.99 -13.94 -15.06
CA THR A 82 -10.39 -13.65 -14.87
C THR A 82 -10.59 -12.25 -14.30
N ALA A 83 -10.72 -11.29 -15.21
CA ALA A 83 -11.22 -9.93 -15.14
C ALA A 83 -10.50 -8.91 -14.26
N LYS A 84 -9.69 -9.25 -13.25
CA LYS A 84 -9.07 -8.24 -12.38
C LYS A 84 -7.58 -8.10 -12.68
N THR A 85 -7.19 -6.98 -13.27
CA THR A 85 -5.79 -6.58 -13.48
C THR A 85 -5.32 -5.64 -12.37
N ASP A 86 -5.86 -4.45 -12.32
CA ASP A 86 -5.63 -3.45 -11.26
C ASP A 86 -4.16 -3.02 -11.15
N TYR A 87 -3.43 -3.04 -12.27
CA TYR A 87 -1.99 -2.70 -12.27
C TYR A 87 -1.78 -1.19 -12.25
N ASN A 88 -0.77 -0.70 -11.54
CA ASN A 88 -0.36 0.70 -11.47
C ASN A 88 0.66 1.09 -12.55
N VAL A 89 0.94 0.19 -13.45
CA VAL A 89 1.94 0.36 -14.51
C VAL A 89 1.33 0.00 -15.86
N SER A 90 1.87 0.55 -16.92
CA SER A 90 1.48 0.27 -18.30
C SER A 90 2.59 -0.40 -19.08
N THR A 91 2.23 -1.30 -19.98
CA THR A 91 3.13 -1.97 -20.91
C THR A 91 2.40 -2.24 -22.23
N SER A 92 3.14 -2.41 -23.32
CA SER A 92 2.59 -2.73 -24.64
C SER A 92 2.03 -4.16 -24.72
N ASP A 93 2.58 -5.11 -23.98
CA ASP A 93 2.10 -6.50 -23.90
C ASP A 93 1.82 -6.91 -22.46
N THR A 94 0.54 -7.15 -22.15
CA THR A 94 0.11 -7.64 -20.83
C THR A 94 0.40 -9.13 -20.60
N GLY A 95 0.85 -9.85 -21.62
CA GLY A 95 1.17 -11.28 -21.56
C GLY A 95 -0.04 -12.23 -21.53
N TRP A 96 -1.27 -11.73 -21.49
CA TRP A 96 -2.48 -12.57 -21.45
C TRP A 96 -2.97 -12.93 -22.84
N ASN A 97 -3.28 -14.23 -23.08
CA ASN A 97 -4.08 -14.65 -24.24
C ASN A 97 -5.54 -14.20 -24.11
N ALA A 98 -6.07 -14.26 -22.88
CA ALA A 98 -7.40 -13.74 -22.56
C ALA A 98 -7.44 -13.16 -21.14
N SER A 99 -7.97 -11.93 -21.00
CA SER A 99 -8.20 -11.27 -19.73
C SER A 99 -9.60 -10.66 -19.70
N SER A 100 -10.57 -11.44 -19.22
CA SER A 100 -11.99 -11.06 -19.16
C SER A 100 -12.74 -11.92 -18.13
N ARG A 101 -14.03 -11.61 -17.88
CA ARG A 101 -14.86 -12.44 -17.00
C ARG A 101 -15.07 -13.87 -17.54
N GLN A 102 -14.92 -14.07 -18.84
CA GLN A 102 -15.06 -15.33 -19.54
C GLN A 102 -13.72 -16.04 -19.79
N ALA A 103 -12.59 -15.38 -19.48
CA ALA A 103 -11.26 -15.96 -19.68
C ALA A 103 -11.11 -17.27 -18.89
N HIS A 104 -10.74 -18.35 -19.59
CA HIS A 104 -10.68 -19.67 -18.99
C HIS A 104 -9.67 -20.57 -19.70
N TYR A 105 -8.93 -21.41 -18.96
CA TYR A 105 -7.96 -22.37 -19.53
C TYR A 105 -8.60 -23.40 -20.47
N LYS A 106 -9.91 -23.61 -20.42
CA LYS A 106 -10.64 -24.53 -21.31
C LYS A 106 -10.56 -24.14 -22.78
N ASN A 107 -10.30 -22.86 -23.07
CA ASN A 107 -10.24 -22.33 -24.44
C ASN A 107 -8.86 -22.53 -25.09
N ARG A 108 -7.92 -23.25 -24.43
CA ARG A 108 -6.61 -23.59 -25.00
C ARG A 108 -6.72 -24.69 -26.04
N GLU A 109 -5.70 -24.81 -26.86
CA GLU A 109 -5.57 -25.93 -27.80
C GLU A 109 -5.40 -27.27 -27.05
N PRO A 110 -5.85 -28.40 -27.62
CA PRO A 110 -5.62 -29.71 -27.05
C PRO A 110 -4.14 -29.97 -26.75
N GLY A 111 -3.83 -30.41 -25.53
CA GLY A 111 -2.46 -30.66 -25.07
C GLY A 111 -1.63 -29.40 -24.76
N GLN A 112 -2.12 -28.19 -25.00
CA GLN A 112 -1.43 -26.97 -24.68
C GLN A 112 -1.32 -26.77 -23.16
N PRO A 113 -0.13 -26.48 -22.58
CA PRO A 113 0.00 -26.11 -21.19
C PRO A 113 -0.72 -24.79 -20.91
N PHE A 114 -1.21 -24.60 -19.68
CA PHE A 114 -1.91 -23.39 -19.33
C PHE A 114 -1.40 -22.77 -18.04
N PHE A 115 -1.59 -21.44 -17.95
CA PHE A 115 -1.49 -20.66 -16.75
C PHE A 115 -2.80 -19.87 -16.58
N ALA A 116 -3.49 -20.03 -15.46
CA ALA A 116 -4.80 -19.39 -15.26
C ALA A 116 -4.91 -18.76 -13.87
N ILE A 117 -5.31 -17.48 -13.83
CA ILE A 117 -5.67 -16.78 -12.59
C ILE A 117 -7.19 -16.61 -12.54
N PHE A 118 -7.79 -17.07 -11.46
CA PHE A 118 -9.19 -16.84 -11.12
C PHE A 118 -9.27 -15.83 -9.97
N ASN A 119 -9.74 -14.63 -10.25
CA ASN A 119 -9.91 -13.59 -9.25
C ASN A 119 -11.34 -13.58 -8.72
N SER A 120 -11.50 -13.50 -7.39
CA SER A 120 -12.78 -13.28 -6.73
C SER A 120 -12.78 -11.93 -6.01
N ALA A 121 -13.82 -11.13 -6.24
CA ALA A 121 -14.03 -9.87 -5.53
C ALA A 121 -15.08 -9.99 -4.41
N VAL A 122 -15.50 -11.21 -4.06
CA VAL A 122 -16.58 -11.43 -3.09
C VAL A 122 -16.16 -11.05 -1.66
N SER A 123 -14.86 -11.14 -1.34
CA SER A 123 -14.29 -10.74 -0.04
C SER A 123 -13.73 -9.30 -0.05
N HIS A 124 -13.99 -8.52 -1.12
CA HIS A 124 -13.55 -7.11 -1.19
C HIS A 124 -14.22 -6.25 -0.11
N GLU A 125 -13.51 -5.23 0.42
CA GLU A 125 -13.99 -4.35 1.50
C GLU A 125 -15.39 -3.77 1.27
N SER A 126 -15.78 -3.48 0.01
CA SER A 126 -17.13 -3.00 -0.30
C SER A 126 -18.23 -3.98 0.08
N LYS A 127 -17.91 -5.27 0.21
CA LYS A 127 -18.87 -6.30 0.59
C LYS A 127 -19.11 -6.38 2.09
N ILE A 128 -18.17 -5.86 2.90
CA ILE A 128 -18.34 -5.73 4.36
C ILE A 128 -19.51 -4.78 4.70
N ARG A 129 -19.70 -3.73 3.89
CA ARG A 129 -20.75 -2.70 4.10
C ARG A 129 -22.02 -2.87 3.27
N THR A 130 -22.11 -3.93 2.45
CA THR A 130 -23.33 -4.19 1.65
C THR A 130 -24.47 -4.60 2.57
N ARG A 131 -25.64 -3.93 2.46
CA ARG A 131 -26.86 -4.22 3.24
C ARG A 131 -28.04 -4.41 2.28
N PRO A 132 -29.06 -5.26 2.59
CA PRO A 132 -29.07 -6.13 3.78
C PRO A 132 -28.00 -7.22 3.71
N HIS A 133 -27.55 -7.69 4.87
CA HIS A 133 -26.60 -8.79 5.02
C HIS A 133 -27.32 -10.00 5.62
N GLU A 134 -27.26 -11.14 4.95
CA GLU A 134 -27.66 -12.42 5.50
C GLU A 134 -26.62 -12.84 6.55
N LYS A 135 -27.01 -12.77 7.82
CA LYS A 135 -26.13 -13.08 8.94
C LYS A 135 -26.03 -14.60 9.11
N VAL A 136 -24.85 -15.15 8.83
CA VAL A 136 -24.52 -16.56 9.08
C VAL A 136 -23.77 -16.68 10.40
N LEU A 137 -22.75 -15.85 10.60
CA LEU A 137 -22.02 -15.79 11.86
C LEU A 137 -22.65 -14.76 12.81
N ASP A 138 -22.87 -15.17 14.08
CA ASP A 138 -23.33 -14.27 15.13
C ASP A 138 -22.27 -13.20 15.44
N PRO A 139 -22.57 -11.90 15.33
CA PRO A 139 -21.66 -10.82 15.71
C PRO A 139 -21.13 -10.92 17.13
N ALA A 140 -21.90 -11.51 18.07
CA ALA A 140 -21.45 -11.69 19.45
C ALA A 140 -20.27 -12.68 19.58
N SER A 141 -20.13 -13.61 18.63
CA SER A 141 -19.08 -14.64 18.66
C SER A 141 -17.73 -14.18 18.11
N VAL A 142 -17.68 -13.06 17.37
CA VAL A 142 -16.43 -12.64 16.73
C VAL A 142 -15.41 -12.12 17.74
N ARG A 143 -14.13 -12.44 17.49
CA ARG A 143 -13.03 -11.77 18.18
C ARG A 143 -12.85 -10.37 17.60
N VAL A 144 -12.95 -9.36 18.43
CA VAL A 144 -12.56 -7.98 18.07
C VAL A 144 -11.07 -7.80 18.37
N PRO A 145 -10.23 -7.40 17.40
CA PRO A 145 -8.83 -7.10 17.67
C PRO A 145 -8.66 -5.97 18.69
N ALA A 146 -7.60 -5.99 19.48
CA ALA A 146 -7.37 -5.05 20.57
C ALA A 146 -7.30 -3.57 20.15
N TYR A 147 -6.97 -3.32 18.90
CA TYR A 147 -6.93 -1.96 18.32
C TYR A 147 -8.32 -1.41 17.95
N HIS A 148 -9.36 -2.24 17.86
CA HIS A 148 -10.73 -1.76 17.61
C HIS A 148 -11.53 -1.64 18.91
N PRO A 149 -12.40 -0.63 19.06
CA PRO A 149 -13.39 -0.64 20.13
C PRO A 149 -14.40 -1.76 19.91
N ASP A 150 -14.86 -2.33 21.02
CA ASP A 150 -15.84 -3.41 20.99
C ASP A 150 -17.27 -2.83 21.04
N ASN A 151 -17.81 -2.55 19.87
CA ASN A 151 -19.19 -2.08 19.71
C ASN A 151 -19.96 -2.86 18.63
N ALA A 152 -21.26 -2.63 18.53
CA ALA A 152 -22.15 -3.40 17.67
C ALA A 152 -21.81 -3.27 16.18
N GLU A 153 -21.44 -2.08 15.72
CA GLU A 153 -21.11 -1.84 14.32
C GLU A 153 -19.80 -2.57 13.91
N ILE A 154 -18.81 -2.55 14.78
CA ILE A 154 -17.53 -3.24 14.53
C ILE A 154 -17.73 -4.75 14.54
N ARG A 155 -18.45 -5.29 15.52
CA ARG A 155 -18.78 -6.72 15.57
C ARG A 155 -19.57 -7.17 14.34
N GLN A 156 -20.54 -6.36 13.91
CA GLN A 156 -21.34 -6.66 12.71
C GLN A 156 -20.48 -6.70 11.44
N ASP A 157 -19.56 -5.75 11.26
CA ASP A 157 -18.69 -5.72 10.08
C ASP A 157 -17.67 -6.88 10.11
N TRP A 158 -17.14 -7.27 11.28
CA TRP A 158 -16.31 -8.45 11.43
C TRP A 158 -17.07 -9.73 11.10
N ALA A 159 -18.30 -9.91 11.60
CA ALA A 159 -19.13 -11.08 11.28
C ALA A 159 -19.38 -11.17 9.77
N GLN A 160 -19.74 -10.04 9.14
CA GLN A 160 -19.92 -9.99 7.70
C GLN A 160 -18.63 -10.30 6.93
N TYR A 161 -17.48 -9.90 7.45
CA TYR A 161 -16.19 -10.25 6.85
C TYR A 161 -15.95 -11.77 6.86
N TYR A 162 -16.27 -12.47 7.96
CA TYR A 162 -16.23 -13.93 8.00
C TYR A 162 -17.16 -14.56 6.96
N ASP A 163 -18.39 -14.08 6.84
CA ASP A 163 -19.38 -14.61 5.89
C ASP A 163 -18.93 -14.43 4.42
N ILE A 164 -18.35 -13.28 4.07
CA ILE A 164 -17.83 -13.09 2.71
C ILE A 164 -16.55 -13.89 2.42
N VAL A 165 -15.74 -14.19 3.45
CA VAL A 165 -14.60 -15.11 3.32
C VAL A 165 -15.08 -16.54 3.07
N SER A 166 -16.14 -16.99 3.75
CA SER A 166 -16.77 -18.29 3.48
C SER A 166 -17.32 -18.40 2.04
N ARG A 167 -17.89 -17.30 1.52
CA ARG A 167 -18.31 -17.24 0.10
C ARG A 167 -17.12 -17.30 -0.87
N ALA A 168 -15.98 -16.68 -0.51
CA ALA A 168 -14.75 -16.76 -1.29
C ALA A 168 -14.20 -18.21 -1.32
N ASP A 169 -14.25 -18.92 -0.20
CA ASP A 169 -13.91 -20.33 -0.09
C ASP A 169 -14.77 -21.20 -1.01
N ALA A 170 -16.09 -20.97 -1.02
CA ALA A 170 -16.99 -21.71 -1.90
C ALA A 170 -16.68 -21.49 -3.40
N ILE A 171 -16.27 -20.28 -3.80
CA ILE A 171 -15.82 -20.00 -5.18
C ILE A 171 -14.52 -20.75 -5.48
N ALA A 172 -13.56 -20.76 -4.55
CA ALA A 172 -12.34 -21.55 -4.70
C ALA A 172 -12.67 -23.04 -4.87
N GLY A 173 -13.59 -23.57 -4.05
CA GLY A 173 -14.09 -24.95 -4.16
C GLY A 173 -14.70 -25.27 -5.53
N GLN A 174 -15.48 -24.35 -6.10
CA GLN A 174 -16.03 -24.50 -7.44
C GLN A 174 -14.91 -24.63 -8.50
N LYS A 175 -13.85 -23.80 -8.41
CA LYS A 175 -12.73 -23.85 -9.36
C LYS A 175 -11.89 -25.11 -9.21
N LEU A 176 -11.68 -25.60 -8.00
CA LEU A 176 -11.02 -26.89 -7.75
C LEU A 176 -11.85 -28.04 -8.31
N ALA A 177 -13.16 -28.05 -8.10
CA ALA A 177 -14.05 -29.07 -8.66
C ALA A 177 -14.15 -29.01 -10.20
N GLU A 178 -14.02 -27.83 -10.83
CA GLU A 178 -13.91 -27.71 -12.28
C GLU A 178 -12.61 -28.34 -12.81
N LEU A 179 -11.51 -28.17 -12.09
CA LEU A 179 -10.22 -28.77 -12.44
C LEU A 179 -10.27 -30.30 -12.33
N ASP A 180 -10.90 -30.78 -11.25
CA ASP A 180 -11.07 -32.22 -11.00
C ASP A 180 -11.94 -32.90 -12.07
N ARG A 181 -13.10 -32.32 -12.37
CA ARG A 181 -13.98 -32.82 -13.46
C ARG A 181 -13.33 -32.80 -14.83
N ALA A 182 -12.33 -31.95 -15.05
CA ALA A 182 -11.54 -31.91 -16.28
C ALA A 182 -10.41 -32.95 -16.30
N GLY A 183 -10.22 -33.74 -15.22
CA GLY A 183 -9.12 -34.70 -15.07
C GLY A 183 -7.74 -34.06 -14.97
N LEU A 184 -7.67 -32.79 -14.54
CA LEU A 184 -6.44 -32.02 -14.56
C LEU A 184 -5.83 -31.81 -13.17
N THR A 185 -6.44 -32.29 -12.11
CA THR A 185 -5.97 -32.10 -10.74
C THR A 185 -4.53 -32.60 -10.54
N GLU A 186 -4.22 -33.79 -11.04
CA GLU A 186 -2.88 -34.38 -10.93
C GLU A 186 -1.89 -33.85 -11.99
N GLU A 187 -2.34 -32.96 -12.86
CA GLU A 187 -1.55 -32.31 -13.90
C GLU A 187 -1.21 -30.86 -13.56
N THR A 188 -1.80 -30.30 -12.49
CA THR A 188 -1.78 -28.85 -12.24
C THR A 188 -1.27 -28.52 -10.85
N ILE A 189 -0.24 -27.66 -10.78
CA ILE A 189 0.19 -27.02 -9.53
C ILE A 189 -0.83 -25.92 -9.20
N VAL A 190 -1.36 -25.90 -7.97
CA VAL A 190 -2.40 -24.96 -7.56
C VAL A 190 -1.88 -24.04 -6.47
N PHE A 191 -2.04 -22.73 -6.69
CA PHE A 191 -1.78 -21.68 -5.71
C PHE A 191 -3.10 -21.08 -5.26
N TYR A 192 -3.33 -20.98 -3.97
CA TYR A 192 -4.40 -20.19 -3.36
C TYR A 192 -3.79 -19.11 -2.48
N TYR A 193 -4.19 -17.84 -2.67
CA TYR A 193 -3.75 -16.73 -1.83
C TYR A 193 -4.71 -15.54 -1.90
N GLY A 194 -4.70 -14.67 -0.87
CA GLY A 194 -5.35 -13.35 -0.92
C GLY A 194 -4.44 -12.31 -1.57
N ASP A 195 -4.96 -11.24 -2.16
CA ASP A 195 -4.13 -10.18 -2.77
C ASP A 195 -3.61 -9.14 -1.76
N HIS A 196 -4.18 -9.09 -0.59
CA HIS A 196 -3.72 -8.37 0.62
C HIS A 196 -4.48 -8.85 1.85
N GLY A 197 -4.16 -8.33 3.04
CA GLY A 197 -4.85 -8.66 4.29
C GLY A 197 -6.30 -8.20 4.34
N SER A 198 -6.88 -8.13 5.55
CA SER A 198 -8.31 -7.90 5.73
C SER A 198 -8.78 -6.56 5.15
N GLY A 199 -10.02 -6.53 4.64
CA GLY A 199 -10.69 -5.31 4.18
C GLY A 199 -11.16 -4.35 5.29
N MET A 200 -10.96 -4.73 6.55
CA MET A 200 -11.30 -3.92 7.72
C MET A 200 -10.35 -2.73 7.89
N ALA A 201 -10.79 -1.71 8.63
CA ALA A 201 -9.95 -0.57 8.99
C ALA A 201 -8.67 -1.04 9.71
N ARG A 202 -7.55 -0.33 9.52
CA ARG A 202 -6.19 -0.71 9.93
C ARG A 202 -5.62 -1.96 9.22
N GLY A 203 -6.44 -2.76 8.54
CA GLY A 203 -5.98 -3.82 7.62
C GLY A 203 -5.67 -3.21 6.25
N LYS A 204 -6.65 -3.18 5.35
CA LYS A 204 -6.46 -2.60 4.01
C LYS A 204 -5.98 -1.14 4.09
N ARG A 205 -4.96 -0.80 3.33
CA ARG A 205 -4.21 0.47 3.21
C ARG A 205 -3.14 0.71 4.26
N TRP A 206 -3.07 -0.05 5.35
CA TRP A 206 -2.04 0.14 6.37
C TRP A 206 -1.10 -1.05 6.44
N PRO A 207 0.23 -0.84 6.44
CA PRO A 207 1.22 -1.92 6.36
C PRO A 207 1.54 -2.54 7.72
N TYR A 208 0.52 -2.73 8.55
CA TYR A 208 0.54 -3.64 9.68
C TYR A 208 0.42 -5.09 9.19
N ASN A 209 0.76 -6.05 10.02
CA ASN A 209 0.61 -7.46 9.66
C ASN A 209 -0.83 -7.80 9.24
N SER A 210 -1.84 -7.19 9.86
CA SER A 210 -3.26 -7.31 9.47
C SER A 210 -3.57 -6.87 8.03
N GLY A 211 -2.75 -6.00 7.45
CA GLY A 211 -2.87 -5.52 6.07
C GLY A 211 -1.99 -6.27 5.07
N LEU A 212 -0.86 -6.81 5.52
CA LEU A 212 0.14 -7.44 4.67
C LEU A 212 0.07 -8.96 4.66
N ALA A 213 -0.24 -9.60 5.81
CA ALA A 213 -0.32 -11.06 5.89
C ALA A 213 -1.50 -11.60 5.08
N VAL A 214 -1.21 -12.61 4.28
CA VAL A 214 -2.19 -13.28 3.43
C VAL A 214 -2.16 -14.79 3.64
N PRO A 215 -3.29 -15.47 3.53
CA PRO A 215 -3.28 -16.92 3.43
C PRO A 215 -2.58 -17.34 2.14
N MET A 216 -1.76 -18.39 2.21
CA MET A 216 -1.13 -19.01 1.05
C MET A 216 -1.06 -20.51 1.22
N VAL A 217 -1.66 -21.24 0.27
CA VAL A 217 -1.61 -22.70 0.18
C VAL A 217 -1.14 -23.06 -1.22
N VAL A 218 -0.16 -23.96 -1.32
CA VAL A 218 0.32 -24.46 -2.61
C VAL A 218 0.23 -25.99 -2.65
N TYR A 219 -0.43 -26.51 -3.68
CA TYR A 219 -0.52 -27.93 -3.96
C TYR A 219 0.38 -28.31 -5.12
N PHE A 220 1.25 -29.29 -4.90
CA PHE A 220 2.05 -29.94 -5.93
C PHE A 220 1.55 -31.38 -6.09
N PRO A 221 0.99 -31.75 -7.25
CA PRO A 221 0.67 -33.15 -7.53
C PRO A 221 1.96 -33.96 -7.65
N ASP A 222 1.86 -35.28 -7.49
CA ASP A 222 3.03 -36.18 -7.51
C ASP A 222 3.86 -36.04 -8.79
N LYS A 223 3.21 -35.81 -9.92
CA LYS A 223 3.86 -35.55 -11.22
C LYS A 223 4.86 -34.36 -11.18
N TRP A 224 4.60 -33.34 -10.39
CA TRP A 224 5.41 -32.12 -10.33
C TRP A 224 6.12 -31.94 -8.99
N LYS A 225 6.14 -32.95 -8.15
CA LYS A 225 6.70 -32.89 -6.79
C LYS A 225 8.19 -32.55 -6.76
N GLN A 226 8.95 -32.90 -7.82
CA GLN A 226 10.36 -32.55 -7.98
C GLN A 226 10.59 -31.05 -8.15
N LEU A 227 9.57 -30.27 -8.51
CA LEU A 227 9.62 -28.82 -8.63
C LEU A 227 9.25 -28.09 -7.33
N ALA A 228 8.72 -28.82 -6.34
CA ALA A 228 8.34 -28.26 -5.05
C ALA A 228 9.56 -27.76 -4.24
N PRO A 229 9.37 -26.81 -3.31
CA PRO A 229 10.44 -26.43 -2.39
C PRO A 229 10.89 -27.65 -1.56
N LYS A 230 12.18 -27.68 -1.19
CA LYS A 230 12.77 -28.83 -0.46
C LYS A 230 12.01 -29.22 0.82
N GLU A 231 11.41 -28.26 1.49
CA GLU A 231 10.59 -28.45 2.69
C GLU A 231 9.15 -28.89 2.41
N TYR A 232 8.75 -29.04 1.15
CA TYR A 232 7.38 -29.41 0.79
C TYR A 232 6.97 -30.75 1.38
N LYS A 233 5.84 -30.74 2.08
CA LYS A 233 5.15 -31.92 2.60
C LYS A 233 3.64 -31.69 2.46
N ALA A 234 2.96 -32.59 1.80
CA ALA A 234 1.50 -32.56 1.71
C ALA A 234 0.88 -32.61 3.12
N GLY A 235 -0.07 -31.72 3.40
CA GLY A 235 -0.66 -31.51 4.71
C GLY A 235 0.28 -30.84 5.74
N GLY A 236 1.49 -30.44 5.33
CA GLY A 236 2.47 -29.77 6.17
C GLY A 236 2.36 -28.26 6.16
N THR A 237 3.21 -27.63 6.97
CA THR A 237 3.35 -26.16 7.05
C THR A 237 4.77 -25.74 6.77
N SER A 238 4.97 -24.52 6.26
CA SER A 238 6.28 -23.92 6.05
C SER A 238 6.38 -22.58 6.79
N ASP A 239 7.50 -22.36 7.46
CA ASP A 239 7.91 -21.08 8.06
C ASP A 239 8.79 -20.26 7.11
N ARG A 240 8.84 -20.62 5.82
CA ARG A 240 9.53 -19.81 4.81
C ARG A 240 8.85 -18.47 4.71
N LEU A 241 9.65 -17.41 4.73
CA LEU A 241 9.20 -16.07 4.36
C LEU A 241 8.91 -16.04 2.86
N VAL A 242 7.69 -15.68 2.48
CA VAL A 242 7.28 -15.51 1.07
C VAL A 242 6.69 -14.12 0.92
N ASN A 243 7.30 -13.32 0.05
CA ASN A 243 6.76 -12.02 -0.30
C ASN A 243 6.20 -12.06 -1.74
N PHE A 244 5.21 -11.25 -2.07
CA PHE A 244 4.58 -11.30 -3.40
C PHE A 244 5.55 -11.04 -4.56
N VAL A 245 6.63 -10.32 -4.31
CA VAL A 245 7.70 -10.15 -5.29
C VAL A 245 8.32 -11.49 -5.72
N ASP A 246 8.18 -12.54 -4.88
CA ASP A 246 8.70 -13.90 -5.14
C ASP A 246 7.81 -14.71 -6.07
N LEU A 247 6.56 -14.30 -6.31
CA LEU A 247 5.59 -15.09 -7.09
C LEU A 247 5.98 -15.18 -8.57
N ALA A 248 6.27 -14.05 -9.22
CA ALA A 248 6.65 -14.04 -10.64
C ALA A 248 7.89 -14.90 -10.93
N PRO A 249 9.03 -14.72 -10.24
CA PRO A 249 10.20 -15.56 -10.47
C PRO A 249 9.94 -17.04 -10.13
N THR A 250 9.08 -17.34 -9.14
CA THR A 250 8.69 -18.71 -8.82
C THR A 250 7.90 -19.37 -9.95
N LEU A 251 6.91 -18.64 -10.51
CA LEU A 251 6.10 -19.15 -11.63
C LEU A 251 6.93 -19.40 -12.88
N LEU A 252 7.86 -18.49 -13.19
CA LEU A 252 8.82 -18.70 -14.29
C LEU A 252 9.71 -19.92 -14.02
N SER A 253 10.25 -20.06 -12.82
CA SER A 253 11.08 -21.18 -12.42
C SER A 253 10.34 -22.53 -12.51
N LEU A 254 9.05 -22.55 -12.15
CA LEU A 254 8.19 -23.74 -12.31
C LEU A 254 7.97 -24.13 -13.77
N ALA A 255 7.94 -23.16 -14.67
CA ALA A 255 7.86 -23.36 -16.12
C ALA A 255 9.21 -23.65 -16.78
N GLY A 256 10.30 -23.80 -16.01
CA GLY A 256 11.65 -24.01 -16.53
C GLY A 256 12.32 -22.75 -17.11
N VAL A 257 11.73 -21.59 -16.92
CA VAL A 257 12.25 -20.30 -17.40
C VAL A 257 13.12 -19.66 -16.31
N LYS A 258 14.35 -19.27 -16.69
CA LYS A 258 15.21 -18.49 -15.79
C LYS A 258 14.58 -17.11 -15.59
N PRO A 259 14.30 -16.70 -14.33
CA PRO A 259 13.80 -15.35 -14.06
C PRO A 259 14.78 -14.28 -14.57
N PRO A 260 14.30 -13.21 -15.21
CA PRO A 260 15.13 -12.06 -15.59
C PRO A 260 15.85 -11.44 -14.38
N GLU A 261 17.04 -10.89 -14.59
CA GLU A 261 17.86 -10.32 -13.51
C GLU A 261 17.28 -9.05 -12.89
N TRP A 262 16.41 -8.36 -13.60
CA TRP A 262 15.70 -7.20 -13.07
C TRP A 262 14.57 -7.56 -12.09
N MET A 263 14.11 -8.84 -12.04
CA MET A 263 13.16 -9.28 -11.01
C MET A 263 13.83 -9.27 -9.63
N GLN A 264 13.14 -8.70 -8.65
CA GLN A 264 13.68 -8.46 -7.31
C GLN A 264 13.30 -9.57 -6.30
N GLY A 265 12.42 -10.46 -6.69
CA GLY A 265 11.97 -11.59 -5.85
C GLY A 265 12.86 -12.83 -5.98
N HIS A 266 12.64 -13.79 -5.09
CA HIS A 266 13.38 -15.03 -4.99
C HIS A 266 12.48 -16.24 -5.29
N ALA A 267 12.75 -16.96 -6.37
CA ALA A 267 12.02 -18.17 -6.71
C ALA A 267 12.14 -19.21 -5.57
N PHE A 268 11.02 -19.60 -4.96
CA PHE A 268 11.00 -20.57 -3.87
C PHE A 268 10.68 -22.01 -4.33
N ALA A 269 10.34 -22.20 -5.60
CA ALA A 269 10.08 -23.50 -6.22
C ALA A 269 10.57 -23.51 -7.67
N GLY A 270 10.59 -24.68 -8.31
CA GLY A 270 10.97 -24.87 -9.70
C GLY A 270 12.46 -25.12 -9.89
N THR A 271 12.93 -25.09 -11.15
CA THR A 271 14.31 -25.42 -11.54
C THR A 271 15.33 -24.35 -11.19
N HIS A 272 14.89 -23.11 -10.96
CA HIS A 272 15.72 -21.96 -10.60
C HIS A 272 15.50 -21.51 -9.16
N GLN A 273 15.25 -22.45 -8.26
CA GLN A 273 15.00 -22.17 -6.85
C GLN A 273 16.20 -21.47 -6.19
N GLN A 274 15.91 -20.40 -5.44
CA GLN A 274 16.90 -19.57 -4.73
C GLN A 274 16.88 -19.82 -3.20
N LYS A 275 17.87 -19.24 -2.50
CA LYS A 275 17.96 -19.29 -1.03
C LYS A 275 16.75 -18.63 -0.38
N LYS A 276 16.39 -19.10 0.83
CA LYS A 276 15.35 -18.48 1.65
C LYS A 276 15.72 -17.05 2.00
N PRO A 277 14.83 -16.07 1.80
CA PRO A 277 15.08 -14.69 2.24
C PRO A 277 15.12 -14.64 3.78
N LYS A 278 15.83 -13.64 4.32
CA LYS A 278 15.89 -13.38 5.76
C LYS A 278 14.79 -12.41 6.22
N TYR A 279 14.21 -11.69 5.30
CA TYR A 279 13.25 -10.63 5.55
C TYR A 279 12.15 -10.62 4.47
N MET A 280 10.99 -10.13 4.86
CA MET A 280 9.96 -9.64 3.94
C MET A 280 9.81 -8.15 4.11
N PHE A 281 9.51 -7.43 3.02
CA PHE A 281 9.37 -5.99 3.00
C PHE A 281 7.97 -5.59 2.59
N GLY A 282 7.50 -4.49 3.17
CA GLY A 282 6.22 -3.90 2.84
C GLY A 282 6.30 -2.38 2.74
N PHE A 283 5.32 -1.78 2.05
CA PHE A 283 5.28 -0.35 1.84
C PHE A 283 3.86 0.20 1.77
N ARG A 284 3.73 1.48 2.08
CA ARG A 284 2.56 2.30 1.79
C ARG A 284 3.02 3.66 1.29
N ASP A 285 2.38 4.12 0.23
CA ASP A 285 2.47 5.47 -0.30
C ASP A 285 1.07 6.06 -0.43
N ARG A 286 0.76 6.91 -1.41
CA ARG A 286 -0.61 7.42 -1.59
C ARG A 286 -1.58 6.28 -1.88
N MET A 287 -2.59 6.20 -1.01
CA MET A 287 -3.73 5.28 -1.15
C MET A 287 -5.01 6.10 -1.31
N ASP A 288 -5.73 5.90 -2.42
CA ASP A 288 -6.85 6.75 -2.85
C ASP A 288 -6.44 8.24 -2.85
N GLU A 289 -7.13 9.13 -2.14
CA GLU A 289 -6.85 10.57 -2.06
C GLU A 289 -5.79 10.98 -1.01
N ARG A 290 -5.29 10.06 -0.17
CA ARG A 290 -4.43 10.41 0.97
C ARG A 290 -2.99 9.98 0.81
N TYR A 291 -2.09 10.95 0.92
CA TYR A 291 -0.67 10.72 0.97
C TYR A 291 -0.24 10.16 2.33
N ASP A 292 0.68 9.23 2.27
CA ASP A 292 1.47 8.75 3.38
C ASP A 292 2.80 8.21 2.84
N PHE A 293 3.76 7.90 3.71
CA PHE A 293 5.00 7.27 3.30
C PHE A 293 5.51 6.39 4.42
N ILE A 294 5.33 5.08 4.25
CA ILE A 294 5.67 4.06 5.25
C ILE A 294 6.45 2.95 4.57
N ARG A 295 7.50 2.49 5.25
CA ARG A 295 8.27 1.31 4.86
C ARG A 295 8.37 0.36 6.04
N THR A 296 8.29 -0.94 5.78
CA THR A 296 8.28 -1.94 6.83
C THR A 296 9.08 -3.18 6.46
N VAL A 297 9.56 -3.89 7.48
CA VAL A 297 10.31 -5.14 7.34
C VAL A 297 9.98 -6.09 8.48
N THR A 298 9.90 -7.39 8.15
CA THR A 298 9.78 -8.45 9.16
C THR A 298 10.82 -9.55 8.93
N ASP A 299 11.28 -10.17 10.04
CA ASP A 299 12.02 -11.43 10.01
C ASP A 299 11.15 -12.66 10.27
N GLY A 300 9.83 -12.46 10.24
CA GLY A 300 8.81 -13.47 10.49
C GLY A 300 8.23 -13.43 11.90
N ARG A 301 8.98 -12.94 12.89
CA ARG A 301 8.50 -12.74 14.26
C ARG A 301 8.41 -11.26 14.61
N PHE A 302 9.47 -10.49 14.38
CA PHE A 302 9.46 -9.06 14.68
C PHE A 302 9.12 -8.26 13.43
N HIS A 303 8.22 -7.29 13.60
CA HIS A 303 7.79 -6.37 12.56
C HIS A 303 8.23 -4.95 12.91
N TYR A 304 9.04 -4.37 12.05
CA TYR A 304 9.51 -2.98 12.15
C TYR A 304 8.83 -2.11 11.11
N ILE A 305 8.33 -0.95 11.54
CA ILE A 305 7.66 0.06 10.71
C ILE A 305 8.42 1.38 10.81
N ARG A 306 8.74 2.00 9.69
CA ARG A 306 9.29 3.35 9.58
C ARG A 306 8.26 4.27 8.95
N ASN A 307 7.87 5.32 9.68
CA ASN A 307 6.97 6.38 9.23
C ASN A 307 7.80 7.60 8.79
N TYR A 308 7.79 7.91 7.50
CA TYR A 308 8.50 9.07 6.94
C TYR A 308 7.65 10.35 6.98
N ASN A 309 6.32 10.24 7.14
CA ASN A 309 5.40 11.36 7.34
C ASN A 309 4.72 11.28 8.73
N PRO A 310 5.49 11.42 9.84
CA PRO A 310 4.93 11.31 11.20
C PRO A 310 4.02 12.48 11.61
N HIS A 311 3.93 13.53 10.79
CA HIS A 311 2.96 14.64 10.96
C HIS A 311 1.55 14.28 10.50
N PHE A 312 1.33 13.10 9.92
CA PHE A 312 0.01 12.57 9.61
C PHE A 312 -0.41 11.50 10.64
N ILE A 313 -1.70 11.39 10.87
CA ILE A 313 -2.31 10.26 11.60
C ILE A 313 -2.47 9.06 10.65
N TYR A 314 -2.61 7.84 11.18
CA TYR A 314 -2.98 6.69 10.36
C TYR A 314 -4.40 6.81 9.83
N GLY A 315 -5.35 7.22 10.69
CA GLY A 315 -6.78 7.34 10.42
C GLY A 315 -7.17 8.55 9.56
N GLN A 316 -6.34 8.98 8.60
CA GLN A 316 -6.72 10.02 7.66
C GLN A 316 -8.04 9.68 6.97
N PHE A 317 -8.88 10.69 6.73
CA PHE A 317 -10.17 10.49 6.07
C PHE A 317 -9.99 10.03 4.63
N VAL A 318 -10.26 8.77 4.37
CA VAL A 318 -10.40 8.18 3.03
C VAL A 318 -11.87 7.90 2.80
N GLN A 319 -12.50 8.61 1.88
CA GLN A 319 -13.95 8.50 1.61
C GLN A 319 -14.40 7.05 1.44
N TYR A 320 -13.64 6.26 0.69
CA TYR A 320 -13.97 4.87 0.41
C TYR A 320 -13.94 3.96 1.66
N ASN A 321 -13.11 4.29 2.64
CA ASN A 321 -13.02 3.57 3.91
C ASN A 321 -14.09 4.02 4.91
N PHE A 322 -14.36 5.34 4.99
CA PHE A 322 -15.32 5.92 5.94
C PHE A 322 -16.79 5.59 5.63
N VAL A 323 -17.12 5.09 4.43
CA VAL A 323 -18.46 4.54 4.19
C VAL A 323 -18.66 3.14 4.81
N THR A 324 -17.64 2.55 5.43
CA THR A 324 -17.74 1.31 6.17
C THR A 324 -18.14 1.63 7.63
N PRO A 325 -19.25 1.07 8.15
CA PRO A 325 -19.80 1.45 9.46
C PRO A 325 -18.79 1.36 10.60
N SER A 326 -17.97 0.30 10.64
CA SER A 326 -16.94 0.12 11.68
C SER A 326 -15.90 1.24 11.70
N THR A 327 -15.52 1.80 10.55
CA THR A 327 -14.55 2.91 10.50
C THR A 327 -15.14 4.20 11.08
N SER A 328 -16.37 4.52 10.69
CA SER A 328 -17.07 5.71 11.18
C SER A 328 -17.44 5.59 12.67
N ALA A 329 -17.81 4.40 13.13
CA ALA A 329 -18.05 4.12 14.54
C ALA A 329 -16.77 4.31 15.37
N TRP A 330 -15.64 3.77 14.91
CA TRP A 330 -14.37 3.93 15.59
C TRP A 330 -13.93 5.41 15.70
N LYS A 331 -14.09 6.19 14.60
CA LYS A 331 -13.82 7.64 14.65
C LYS A 331 -14.73 8.38 15.64
N ARG A 332 -16.02 8.06 15.66
CA ARG A 332 -16.99 8.64 16.59
C ARG A 332 -16.61 8.36 18.05
N ASP A 333 -16.20 7.12 18.36
CA ASP A 333 -15.79 6.74 19.72
C ASP A 333 -14.48 7.46 20.11
N TYR A 334 -13.55 7.68 19.16
CA TYR A 334 -12.36 8.51 19.38
C TYR A 334 -12.74 9.96 19.72
N ASP A 335 -13.63 10.58 18.94
CA ASP A 335 -14.07 11.96 19.15
C ASP A 335 -14.81 12.13 20.48
N ALA A 336 -15.48 11.08 20.94
CA ALA A 336 -16.13 11.05 22.24
C ALA A 336 -15.15 10.81 23.42
N GLY A 337 -13.87 10.55 23.16
CA GLY A 337 -12.86 10.29 24.19
C GLY A 337 -13.06 8.99 24.97
N THR A 338 -13.74 8.00 24.39
CA THR A 338 -14.10 6.74 25.07
C THR A 338 -13.10 5.61 24.83
N LEU A 339 -12.09 5.83 23.97
CA LEU A 339 -11.12 4.82 23.58
C LEU A 339 -9.96 4.69 24.57
N ASN A 340 -9.45 3.46 24.70
CA ASN A 340 -8.18 3.24 25.37
C ASN A 340 -6.98 3.60 24.46
N GLU A 341 -5.75 3.49 24.97
CA GLU A 341 -4.52 3.85 24.26
C GLU A 341 -4.34 3.06 22.95
N ALA A 342 -4.51 1.74 22.98
CA ALA A 342 -4.37 0.87 21.82
C ALA A 342 -5.37 1.22 20.70
N GLN A 343 -6.60 1.56 21.08
CA GLN A 343 -7.66 1.95 20.16
C GLN A 343 -7.49 3.38 19.64
N SER A 344 -6.87 4.27 20.43
CA SER A 344 -6.61 5.67 20.05
C SER A 344 -5.39 5.84 19.14
N HIS A 345 -4.44 4.90 19.17
CA HIS A 345 -3.17 4.99 18.42
C HIS A 345 -3.37 5.31 16.93
N PHE A 346 -4.38 4.73 16.32
CA PHE A 346 -4.69 4.93 14.90
C PHE A 346 -5.10 6.37 14.54
N TRP A 347 -5.62 7.11 15.50
CA TRP A 347 -6.14 8.48 15.35
C TRP A 347 -5.16 9.55 15.85
N ASN A 348 -4.08 9.13 16.53
CA ASN A 348 -3.04 10.01 17.03
C ASN A 348 -1.93 10.21 15.98
N LEU A 349 -1.08 11.24 16.18
CA LEU A 349 0.12 11.42 15.38
C LEU A 349 1.00 10.18 15.47
N LYS A 350 1.51 9.76 14.33
CA LYS A 350 2.34 8.56 14.22
C LYS A 350 3.68 8.72 14.94
N PRO A 351 4.19 7.69 15.61
CA PRO A 351 5.60 7.62 15.97
C PRO A 351 6.44 7.50 14.69
N THR A 352 7.69 7.92 14.77
CA THR A 352 8.64 7.79 13.65
C THR A 352 8.96 6.33 13.35
N GLU A 353 9.03 5.51 14.40
CA GLU A 353 9.36 4.08 14.32
C GLU A 353 8.46 3.27 15.22
N GLU A 354 8.18 2.05 14.78
CA GLU A 354 7.46 1.06 15.57
C GLU A 354 8.14 -0.31 15.44
N LEU A 355 8.10 -1.08 16.50
CA LEU A 355 8.58 -2.45 16.56
C LEU A 355 7.59 -3.31 17.33
N TYR A 356 7.17 -4.42 16.72
CA TYR A 356 6.21 -5.36 17.32
C TYR A 356 6.75 -6.78 17.33
N ASP A 357 6.42 -7.58 18.35
CA ASP A 357 6.64 -9.03 18.39
C ASP A 357 5.33 -9.72 18.01
N LEU A 358 5.20 -10.18 16.78
CA LEU A 358 3.98 -10.76 16.23
C LEU A 358 3.54 -12.07 16.92
N GLU A 359 4.44 -12.75 17.64
CA GLU A 359 4.09 -13.94 18.43
C GLU A 359 3.44 -13.57 19.76
N ALA A 360 3.95 -12.52 20.43
CA ALA A 360 3.44 -12.07 21.71
C ALA A 360 2.29 -11.06 21.57
N ASP A 361 2.29 -10.30 20.48
CA ASP A 361 1.36 -9.20 20.19
C ASP A 361 0.88 -9.26 18.72
N PRO A 362 0.01 -10.23 18.38
CA PRO A 362 -0.48 -10.39 17.01
C PRO A 362 -1.36 -9.22 16.52
N ASP A 363 -1.86 -8.38 17.44
CA ASP A 363 -2.65 -7.20 17.11
C ASP A 363 -1.80 -5.93 16.94
N GLU A 364 -0.49 -5.99 17.22
CA GLU A 364 0.47 -4.89 17.06
C GLU A 364 0.02 -3.61 17.81
N VAL A 365 -0.23 -3.74 19.10
CA VAL A 365 -0.66 -2.65 19.97
C VAL A 365 0.39 -2.25 21.01
N ASN A 366 1.44 -3.06 21.19
CA ASN A 366 2.52 -2.83 22.15
C ASN A 366 3.81 -2.47 21.41
N ASN A 367 4.05 -1.19 21.17
CA ASN A 367 5.26 -0.72 20.47
C ASN A 367 6.52 -0.90 21.34
N LEU A 368 7.46 -1.72 20.89
CA LEU A 368 8.71 -2.07 21.58
C LEU A 368 9.89 -1.15 21.22
N VAL A 369 9.67 -0.05 20.49
CA VAL A 369 10.73 0.83 19.97
C VAL A 369 11.65 1.36 21.08
N ASP A 370 11.10 1.65 22.25
CA ASP A 370 11.84 2.17 23.41
C ASP A 370 12.31 1.07 24.37
N SER A 371 12.04 -0.20 24.08
CA SER A 371 12.41 -1.32 24.92
C SER A 371 13.93 -1.58 24.89
N PRO A 372 14.64 -1.47 26.02
CA PRO A 372 16.07 -1.75 26.08
C PRO A 372 16.43 -3.18 25.64
N GLN A 373 15.56 -4.15 25.96
CA GLN A 373 15.74 -5.58 25.63
C GLN A 373 15.67 -5.83 24.11
N HIS A 374 14.96 -4.98 23.35
CA HIS A 374 14.77 -5.13 21.91
C HIS A 374 15.65 -4.20 21.07
N ARG A 375 16.54 -3.39 21.69
CA ARG A 375 17.41 -2.42 21.00
C ARG A 375 18.25 -3.04 19.88
N ALA A 376 18.83 -4.22 20.12
CA ALA A 376 19.63 -4.92 19.10
C ALA A 376 18.77 -5.38 17.91
N LYS A 377 17.55 -5.86 18.17
CA LYS A 377 16.58 -6.26 17.14
C LYS A 377 16.13 -5.05 16.33
N LEU A 378 15.76 -3.96 17.00
CA LEU A 378 15.40 -2.69 16.36
C LEU A 378 16.49 -2.20 15.39
N LYS A 379 17.74 -2.13 15.87
CA LYS A 379 18.88 -1.71 15.04
C LYS A 379 19.07 -2.60 13.81
N LYS A 380 18.90 -3.92 13.98
CA LYS A 380 19.02 -4.89 12.87
C LYS A 380 17.94 -4.70 11.81
N LEU A 381 16.67 -4.57 12.22
CA LEU A 381 15.55 -4.42 11.28
C LEU A 381 15.54 -3.03 10.64
N ARG A 382 15.88 -1.96 11.39
CA ARG A 382 16.07 -0.61 10.84
C ARG A 382 17.12 -0.63 9.72
N LYS A 383 18.26 -1.28 9.96
CA LYS A 383 19.31 -1.42 8.93
C LYS A 383 18.79 -2.20 7.72
N ALA A 384 18.08 -3.31 7.93
CA ALA A 384 17.54 -4.11 6.84
C ALA A 384 16.56 -3.31 5.97
N GLN A 385 15.69 -2.49 6.59
CA GLN A 385 14.77 -1.61 5.87
C GLN A 385 15.52 -0.55 5.06
N GLN A 386 16.54 0.09 5.65
CA GLN A 386 17.36 1.10 4.97
C GLN A 386 18.16 0.52 3.80
N ASP A 387 18.77 -0.66 4.00
CA ASP A 387 19.50 -1.37 2.94
C ASP A 387 18.57 -1.72 1.78
N TRP A 388 17.36 -2.19 2.07
CA TRP A 388 16.35 -2.48 1.05
C TRP A 388 15.95 -1.23 0.25
N CYS A 389 15.70 -0.08 0.89
CA CYS A 389 15.39 1.16 0.18
C CYS A 389 16.52 1.55 -0.79
N ARG A 390 17.78 1.35 -0.39
CA ARG A 390 18.95 1.61 -1.26
C ARG A 390 19.02 0.62 -2.41
N GLU A 391 18.87 -0.67 -2.12
CA GLU A 391 18.93 -1.75 -3.09
C GLU A 391 17.92 -1.56 -4.23
N ILE A 392 16.67 -1.23 -3.87
CA ILE A 392 15.62 -1.03 -4.87
C ILE A 392 15.61 0.38 -5.49
N ARG A 393 16.43 1.32 -5.00
CA ARG A 393 16.40 2.73 -5.42
C ARG A 393 15.00 3.33 -5.27
N ASP A 394 14.46 3.26 -4.05
CA ASP A 394 13.08 3.57 -3.68
C ASP A 394 12.67 4.99 -4.10
N LEU A 395 11.77 5.11 -5.07
CA LEU A 395 11.26 6.38 -5.61
C LEU A 395 10.25 7.07 -4.69
N GLY A 396 9.79 6.42 -3.61
CA GLY A 396 8.89 7.04 -2.64
C GLY A 396 9.49 8.24 -1.90
N PHE A 397 10.82 8.42 -1.96
CA PHE A 397 11.48 9.61 -1.41
C PHE A 397 11.31 10.87 -2.26
N LEU A 398 10.74 10.75 -3.47
CA LEU A 398 10.28 11.87 -4.28
C LEU A 398 8.79 12.14 -4.03
N PRO A 399 8.34 13.40 -4.03
CA PRO A 399 6.93 13.71 -4.22
C PRO A 399 6.37 13.07 -5.49
N GLU A 400 5.11 12.60 -5.48
CA GLU A 400 4.53 11.84 -6.59
C GLU A 400 4.67 12.54 -7.94
N GLY A 401 4.37 13.82 -8.03
CA GLY A 401 4.49 14.54 -9.30
C GLY A 401 5.94 14.74 -9.76
N GLU A 402 6.93 14.77 -8.83
CA GLU A 402 8.34 14.80 -9.24
C GLU A 402 8.80 13.47 -9.85
N ILE A 403 8.19 12.33 -9.48
CA ILE A 403 8.44 11.07 -10.19
C ILE A 403 8.06 11.22 -11.67
N HIS A 404 6.89 11.80 -11.94
CA HIS A 404 6.40 12.00 -13.30
C HIS A 404 7.18 13.06 -14.07
N SER A 405 7.50 14.21 -13.45
CA SER A 405 8.22 15.30 -14.14
C SER A 405 9.68 14.94 -14.43
N ARG A 406 10.38 14.30 -13.48
CA ARG A 406 11.79 13.90 -13.66
C ARG A 406 11.96 12.72 -14.64
N SER A 407 10.90 11.93 -14.88
CA SER A 407 10.92 10.80 -15.82
C SER A 407 10.40 11.15 -17.22
N GLN A 408 10.19 12.43 -17.54
CA GLN A 408 9.79 12.83 -18.89
C GLN A 408 10.84 12.38 -19.92
N GLY A 409 10.37 11.74 -21.01
CA GLY A 409 11.22 11.18 -22.06
C GLY A 409 11.91 9.86 -21.71
N THR A 410 11.63 9.28 -20.53
CA THR A 410 12.11 7.97 -20.07
C THR A 410 11.06 7.32 -19.16
N THR A 411 11.43 6.32 -18.40
CA THR A 411 10.55 5.70 -17.40
C THR A 411 10.99 6.07 -15.98
N PRO A 412 10.09 5.98 -14.96
CA PRO A 412 10.49 6.18 -13.57
C PRO A 412 11.62 5.23 -13.13
N ARG A 413 11.63 3.99 -13.64
CA ARG A 413 12.70 3.03 -13.35
C ARG A 413 14.06 3.52 -13.85
N GLU A 414 14.15 3.93 -15.10
CA GLU A 414 15.40 4.43 -15.71
C GLU A 414 15.83 5.74 -15.04
N MET A 415 14.90 6.65 -14.79
CA MET A 415 15.16 7.87 -14.02
C MET A 415 15.71 7.55 -12.64
N GLY A 416 15.12 6.58 -11.93
CA GLY A 416 15.55 6.16 -10.61
C GLY A 416 16.96 5.56 -10.55
N LEU A 417 17.47 5.06 -11.67
CA LEU A 417 18.83 4.52 -11.80
C LEU A 417 19.87 5.57 -12.19
N ASP A 418 19.44 6.77 -12.58
CA ASP A 418 20.31 7.88 -12.97
C ASP A 418 20.54 8.84 -11.78
N ASP A 419 21.77 8.85 -11.25
CA ASP A 419 22.12 9.73 -10.11
C ASP A 419 22.03 11.23 -10.42
N ASN A 420 22.08 11.63 -11.71
CA ASN A 420 21.90 13.02 -12.10
C ASN A 420 20.43 13.45 -11.99
N LYS A 421 19.48 12.54 -12.21
CA LYS A 421 18.05 12.77 -12.11
C LYS A 421 17.50 12.45 -10.72
N TYR A 422 18.11 11.48 -10.03
CA TYR A 422 17.71 11.01 -8.72
C TYR A 422 18.93 10.76 -7.83
N PRO A 423 19.50 11.80 -7.22
CA PRO A 423 20.65 11.69 -6.31
C PRO A 423 20.19 11.03 -4.98
N PHE A 424 19.94 9.72 -5.04
CA PHE A 424 19.26 8.93 -4.02
C PHE A 424 19.84 9.14 -2.61
N GLU A 425 21.15 9.02 -2.44
CA GLU A 425 21.76 9.09 -1.09
C GLU A 425 21.58 10.47 -0.45
N SER A 426 21.62 11.56 -1.21
CA SER A 426 21.39 12.91 -0.69
C SER A 426 19.93 13.08 -0.24
N ILE A 427 18.98 12.60 -1.05
CA ILE A 427 17.55 12.68 -0.76
C ILE A 427 17.21 11.76 0.43
N PHE A 428 17.74 10.53 0.45
CA PHE A 428 17.54 9.58 1.53
C PHE A 428 18.11 10.08 2.87
N ALA A 429 19.29 10.71 2.87
CA ALA A 429 19.88 11.34 4.05
C ALA A 429 19.01 12.49 4.56
N ALA A 430 18.52 13.36 3.65
CA ALA A 430 17.61 14.46 4.00
C ALA A 430 16.30 13.93 4.62
N ALA A 431 15.69 12.90 4.04
CA ALA A 431 14.48 12.27 4.55
C ALA A 431 14.71 11.61 5.93
N SER A 432 15.85 10.99 6.13
CA SER A 432 16.21 10.37 7.41
C SER A 432 16.28 11.42 8.54
N ILE A 433 16.96 12.53 8.29
CA ILE A 433 17.08 13.66 9.23
C ILE A 433 15.72 14.33 9.46
N ALA A 434 14.92 14.49 8.41
CA ALA A 434 13.60 15.12 8.47
C ALA A 434 12.65 14.42 9.45
N THR A 435 12.77 13.10 9.57
CA THR A 435 11.91 12.28 10.43
C THR A 435 12.42 12.09 11.85
N GLU A 436 13.67 12.46 12.14
CA GLU A 436 14.17 12.55 13.50
C GLU A 436 13.55 13.78 14.19
N ARG A 437 13.04 13.60 15.42
CA ARG A 437 12.33 14.70 16.13
C ARG A 437 13.24 15.58 16.98
N GLY A 438 14.53 15.31 17.03
CA GLY A 438 15.49 16.09 17.83
C GLY A 438 15.73 17.49 17.24
N GLU A 439 15.81 18.51 18.11
CA GLU A 439 16.05 19.91 17.71
C GLU A 439 17.47 20.12 17.11
N ALA A 440 18.42 19.29 17.49
CA ALA A 440 19.81 19.37 17.00
C ALA A 440 19.93 19.29 15.46
N ALA A 441 18.94 18.73 14.77
CA ALA A 441 18.94 18.64 13.32
C ALA A 441 18.46 19.93 12.61
N LEU A 442 17.89 20.92 13.33
CA LEU A 442 17.31 22.12 12.73
C LEU A 442 18.26 22.91 11.81
N PRO A 443 19.54 23.13 12.18
CA PRO A 443 20.49 23.81 11.30
C PRO A 443 20.68 23.08 9.95
N GLN A 444 20.72 21.74 9.96
CA GLN A 444 20.85 20.96 8.74
C GLN A 444 19.56 21.01 7.89
N LEU A 445 18.38 21.04 8.52
CA LEU A 445 17.12 21.19 7.80
C LEU A 445 16.99 22.54 7.12
N LYS A 446 17.40 23.63 7.79
CA LYS A 446 17.49 24.98 7.19
C LYS A 446 18.45 24.99 6.00
N LYS A 447 19.63 24.35 6.13
CA LYS A 447 20.58 24.19 5.01
C LYS A 447 19.95 23.40 3.86
N ASN A 448 19.19 22.37 4.14
CA ASN A 448 18.52 21.55 3.12
C ASN A 448 17.50 22.38 2.31
N LEU A 449 16.82 23.38 2.90
CA LEU A 449 15.91 24.27 2.16
C LEU A 449 16.60 25.10 1.06
N GLY A 450 17.92 25.31 1.14
CA GLY A 450 18.72 25.98 0.11
C GLY A 450 19.43 25.01 -0.86
N HIS A 451 19.10 23.71 -0.85
CA HIS A 451 19.79 22.71 -1.68
C HIS A 451 19.38 22.82 -3.16
N ALA A 452 20.28 22.46 -4.08
CA ALA A 452 19.99 22.48 -5.52
C ALA A 452 18.85 21.50 -5.93
N ASP A 453 18.81 20.31 -5.34
CA ASP A 453 17.76 19.32 -5.61
C ASP A 453 16.48 19.63 -4.82
N SER A 454 15.34 19.71 -5.53
CA SER A 454 14.02 20.05 -4.97
C SER A 454 13.54 19.02 -3.92
N ALA A 455 13.85 17.73 -4.07
CA ALA A 455 13.44 16.73 -3.09
C ALA A 455 14.23 16.87 -1.77
N VAL A 456 15.50 17.30 -1.81
CA VAL A 456 16.25 17.64 -0.60
C VAL A 456 15.63 18.86 0.09
N ARG A 457 15.21 19.90 -0.68
CA ARG A 457 14.49 21.05 -0.14
C ARG A 457 13.14 20.66 0.46
N TYR A 458 12.39 19.79 -0.23
CA TYR A 458 11.14 19.22 0.26
C TYR A 458 11.32 18.54 1.63
N TRP A 459 12.33 17.67 1.78
CA TRP A 459 12.61 17.02 3.06
C TRP A 459 13.12 18.00 4.12
N GLY A 460 13.77 19.10 3.74
CA GLY A 460 14.09 20.21 4.64
C GLY A 460 12.82 20.80 5.25
N ALA A 461 11.84 21.14 4.42
CA ALA A 461 10.54 21.67 4.84
C ALA A 461 9.74 20.65 5.68
N VAL A 462 9.68 19.38 5.26
CA VAL A 462 9.03 18.29 6.03
C VAL A 462 9.67 18.15 7.42
N GLY A 463 10.99 18.26 7.50
CA GLY A 463 11.71 18.16 8.77
C GLY A 463 11.37 19.28 9.75
N ILE A 464 11.18 20.50 9.27
CA ILE A 464 10.74 21.64 10.07
C ILE A 464 9.28 21.44 10.51
N LEU A 465 8.39 21.07 9.58
CA LEU A 465 6.98 20.74 9.86
C LEU A 465 6.85 19.68 10.97
N ASN A 466 7.64 18.60 10.90
CA ASN A 466 7.62 17.51 11.89
C ASN A 466 8.01 17.94 13.32
N ARG A 467 8.72 19.06 13.47
CA ARG A 467 9.17 19.60 14.77
C ARG A 467 8.21 20.64 15.35
N GLY A 468 7.20 21.07 14.59
CA GLY A 468 6.10 21.90 15.07
C GLY A 468 6.49 23.37 15.30
N VAL A 469 5.83 24.00 16.30
CA VAL A 469 5.82 25.45 16.52
C VAL A 469 7.22 26.05 16.65
N GLY A 470 8.09 25.50 17.52
CA GLY A 470 9.44 26.05 17.79
C GLY A 470 10.32 26.05 16.54
N ALA A 471 10.34 24.96 15.79
CA ALA A 471 11.14 24.87 14.57
C ALA A 471 10.58 25.76 13.45
N THR A 472 9.26 25.87 13.33
CA THR A 472 8.62 26.76 12.35
C THR A 472 8.96 28.22 12.65
N ALA A 473 8.86 28.66 13.91
CA ALA A 473 9.23 30.02 14.32
C ALA A 473 10.71 30.33 14.07
N ALA A 474 11.60 29.39 14.44
CA ALA A 474 13.05 29.53 14.23
C ALA A 474 13.47 29.47 12.75
N SER A 475 12.60 29.01 11.84
CA SER A 475 12.86 28.90 10.40
C SER A 475 11.88 29.72 9.58
N ARG A 476 11.27 30.74 10.19
CA ARG A 476 10.21 31.54 9.57
C ARG A 476 10.62 32.13 8.22
N ASP A 477 11.78 32.78 8.18
CA ASP A 477 12.24 33.52 6.99
C ASP A 477 12.54 32.53 5.84
N GLU A 478 13.14 31.39 6.13
CA GLU A 478 13.39 30.35 5.14
C GLU A 478 12.08 29.70 4.64
N LEU A 479 11.10 29.50 5.52
CA LEU A 479 9.78 28.97 5.11
C LEU A 479 8.99 29.98 4.29
N VAL A 480 9.05 31.29 4.62
CA VAL A 480 8.41 32.33 3.82
C VAL A 480 9.06 32.43 2.44
N ALA A 481 10.39 32.33 2.35
CA ALA A 481 11.09 32.27 1.06
C ALA A 481 10.69 31.00 0.26
N ALA A 482 10.51 29.87 0.94
CA ALA A 482 10.10 28.61 0.32
C ALA A 482 8.66 28.62 -0.22
N LEU A 483 7.82 29.60 0.10
CA LEU A 483 6.51 29.79 -0.55
C LEU A 483 6.62 30.13 -2.04
N GLU A 484 7.76 30.66 -2.47
CA GLU A 484 8.06 31.03 -3.85
C GLU A 484 9.03 30.03 -4.52
N ASP A 485 9.27 28.86 -3.91
CA ASP A 485 10.14 27.82 -4.47
C ASP A 485 9.65 27.37 -5.85
N GLU A 486 10.57 27.06 -6.76
CA GLU A 486 10.25 26.52 -8.08
C GLU A 486 9.53 25.16 -8.03
N SER A 487 9.76 24.36 -6.96
CA SER A 487 9.02 23.14 -6.71
C SER A 487 7.72 23.42 -5.96
N THR A 488 6.58 23.14 -6.59
CA THR A 488 5.26 23.26 -5.97
C THR A 488 5.13 22.41 -4.70
N TYR A 489 5.86 21.31 -4.58
CA TYR A 489 5.85 20.43 -3.40
C TYR A 489 6.58 21.04 -2.20
N VAL A 490 7.66 21.77 -2.43
CA VAL A 490 8.33 22.59 -1.40
C VAL A 490 7.39 23.69 -0.92
N ARG A 491 6.74 24.42 -1.85
CA ARG A 491 5.73 25.44 -1.55
C ARG A 491 4.59 24.88 -0.69
N VAL A 492 4.05 23.71 -1.03
CA VAL A 492 2.96 23.06 -0.27
C VAL A 492 3.38 22.75 1.18
N VAL A 493 4.58 22.19 1.40
CA VAL A 493 5.02 21.83 2.76
C VAL A 493 5.36 23.07 3.58
N ALA A 494 6.02 24.07 2.98
CA ALA A 494 6.30 25.34 3.64
C ALA A 494 4.98 26.06 4.05
N ALA A 495 4.01 26.10 3.14
CA ALA A 495 2.68 26.65 3.38
C ALA A 495 1.92 25.91 4.49
N LEU A 496 2.01 24.58 4.53
CA LEU A 496 1.42 23.78 5.60
C LEU A 496 2.09 24.05 6.95
N ALA A 497 3.43 24.16 7.00
CA ALA A 497 4.16 24.45 8.23
C ALA A 497 3.77 25.83 8.80
N LEU A 498 3.78 26.86 7.95
CA LEU A 498 3.35 28.21 8.32
C LEU A 498 1.87 28.24 8.70
N GLY A 499 1.00 27.60 7.91
CA GLY A 499 -0.44 27.53 8.17
C GLY A 499 -0.78 26.87 9.50
N LYS A 500 -0.01 25.86 9.92
CA LYS A 500 -0.25 25.18 11.21
C LYS A 500 0.29 25.95 12.41
N PHE A 501 1.46 26.55 12.31
CA PHE A 501 2.30 26.89 13.46
C PHE A 501 2.78 28.33 13.51
N ALA A 502 2.59 29.15 12.47
CA ALA A 502 3.04 30.53 12.45
C ALA A 502 1.97 31.51 12.97
N GLU A 503 2.34 32.80 13.05
CA GLU A 503 1.45 33.90 13.35
C GLU A 503 0.46 34.18 12.20
N GLU A 504 -0.66 34.84 12.49
CA GLU A 504 -1.80 35.01 11.57
C GLU A 504 -1.42 35.50 10.17
N ALA A 505 -0.49 36.45 10.07
CA ALA A 505 -0.07 37.00 8.78
C ALA A 505 0.58 35.93 7.88
N ASP A 506 1.39 35.03 8.45
CA ASP A 506 2.07 33.97 7.72
C ASP A 506 1.14 32.76 7.51
N VAL A 507 0.20 32.51 8.44
CA VAL A 507 -0.91 31.56 8.23
C VAL A 507 -1.70 31.94 6.98
N ARG A 508 -2.08 33.22 6.85
CA ARG A 508 -2.82 33.72 5.67
C ARG A 508 -2.02 33.52 4.37
N ARG A 509 -0.71 33.83 4.37
CA ARG A 509 0.17 33.59 3.21
C ARG A 509 0.19 32.09 2.83
N GLY A 510 0.37 31.21 3.81
CA GLY A 510 0.35 29.77 3.59
C GLY A 510 -0.98 29.29 2.98
N VAL A 511 -2.12 29.74 3.52
CA VAL A 511 -3.45 29.40 2.97
C VAL A 511 -3.61 29.91 1.53
N GLU A 512 -3.17 31.13 1.21
CA GLU A 512 -3.25 31.68 -0.16
C GLU A 512 -2.49 30.77 -1.16
N VAL A 513 -1.26 30.38 -0.83
CA VAL A 513 -0.46 29.48 -1.67
C VAL A 513 -1.14 28.12 -1.83
N LEU A 514 -1.70 27.55 -0.76
CA LEU A 514 -2.39 26.27 -0.84
C LEU A 514 -3.66 26.35 -1.70
N VAL A 515 -4.44 27.42 -1.58
CA VAL A 515 -5.65 27.63 -2.40
C VAL A 515 -5.29 27.81 -3.87
N GLU A 516 -4.23 28.57 -4.19
CA GLU A 516 -3.69 28.72 -5.54
C GLU A 516 -3.32 27.38 -6.15
N LEU A 517 -2.48 26.59 -5.44
CA LEU A 517 -1.99 25.29 -5.89
C LEU A 517 -3.06 24.20 -5.91
N SER A 518 -4.15 24.37 -5.18
CA SER A 518 -5.32 23.46 -5.22
C SER A 518 -6.13 23.60 -6.50
N ASN A 519 -5.93 24.66 -7.29
CA ASN A 519 -6.67 24.93 -8.51
C ASN A 519 -6.19 24.03 -9.66
N TRP A 520 -6.84 22.88 -9.84
CA TRP A 520 -6.50 21.92 -10.89
C TRP A 520 -6.90 22.41 -12.28
N THR A 521 -5.96 22.95 -13.01
CA THR A 521 -6.09 23.49 -14.37
C THR A 521 -5.19 22.69 -15.33
N PRO A 522 -5.26 22.92 -16.64
CA PRO A 522 -4.29 22.33 -17.58
C PRO A 522 -2.82 22.67 -17.30
N GLN A 523 -2.56 23.78 -16.57
CA GLN A 523 -1.22 24.24 -16.18
C GLN A 523 -0.77 23.70 -14.81
N THR A 524 -1.70 23.25 -13.97
CA THR A 524 -1.43 22.67 -12.66
C THR A 524 -1.66 21.16 -12.74
N ASP A 525 -0.64 20.38 -12.49
CA ASP A 525 -0.79 18.91 -12.47
C ASP A 525 -1.69 18.45 -11.31
N VAL A 526 -2.32 17.30 -11.49
CA VAL A 526 -3.24 16.74 -10.48
C VAL A 526 -2.54 16.41 -9.15
N PHE A 527 -1.27 16.07 -9.19
CA PHE A 527 -0.52 15.67 -7.99
C PHE A 527 -0.24 16.87 -7.10
N THR A 528 0.15 18.02 -7.69
CA THR A 528 0.26 19.31 -7.00
C THR A 528 -1.08 19.70 -6.36
N SER A 529 -2.17 19.66 -7.13
CA SER A 529 -3.50 20.01 -6.61
C SER A 529 -3.91 19.10 -5.45
N MET A 530 -3.67 17.80 -5.54
CA MET A 530 -3.97 16.85 -4.46
C MET A 530 -3.08 17.08 -3.23
N ALA A 531 -1.78 17.39 -3.41
CA ALA A 531 -0.89 17.68 -2.31
C ALA A 531 -1.34 18.95 -1.56
N ALA A 532 -1.68 20.02 -2.30
CA ALA A 532 -2.19 21.25 -1.74
C ALA A 532 -3.54 21.08 -1.02
N LEU A 533 -4.49 20.34 -1.60
CA LEU A 533 -5.77 20.00 -0.96
C LEU A 533 -5.58 19.17 0.31
N ASN A 534 -4.64 18.22 0.32
CA ASN A 534 -4.32 17.46 1.53
C ASN A 534 -3.72 18.36 2.63
N ALA A 535 -2.92 19.36 2.27
CA ALA A 535 -2.38 20.34 3.20
C ALA A 535 -3.48 21.28 3.72
N LEU A 536 -4.34 21.78 2.82
CA LEU A 536 -5.45 22.68 3.15
C LEU A 536 -6.44 22.03 4.15
N ASP A 537 -6.79 20.74 3.92
CA ASP A 537 -7.62 19.93 4.84
C ASP A 537 -7.04 19.81 6.27
N LYS A 538 -5.75 20.06 6.47
CA LYS A 538 -5.08 20.02 7.79
C LYS A 538 -5.04 21.39 8.50
N LEU A 539 -5.56 22.43 7.88
CA LEU A 539 -5.59 23.78 8.45
C LEU A 539 -6.93 24.10 9.11
N ASP A 540 -7.92 23.21 8.98
CA ASP A 540 -9.23 23.35 9.60
C ASP A 540 -9.84 24.76 9.38
N ASP A 541 -10.33 25.43 10.42
CA ASP A 541 -10.96 26.75 10.38
C ASP A 541 -10.03 27.90 9.91
N LYS A 542 -8.70 27.70 9.95
CA LYS A 542 -7.73 28.72 9.48
C LYS A 542 -7.88 29.05 7.99
N ALA A 543 -8.49 28.15 7.20
CA ALA A 543 -8.78 28.38 5.79
C ALA A 543 -10.16 29.03 5.55
N ALA A 544 -10.95 29.32 6.58
CA ALA A 544 -12.34 29.78 6.47
C ALA A 544 -12.48 31.10 5.69
N PHE A 545 -11.51 32.02 5.76
CA PHE A 545 -11.53 33.28 5.02
C PHE A 545 -11.46 33.13 3.49
N ARG A 546 -11.10 31.90 2.99
CA ARG A 546 -11.07 31.55 1.56
C ARG A 546 -12.22 30.60 1.16
N LEU A 547 -13.23 30.41 2.01
CA LEU A 547 -14.31 29.48 1.82
C LEU A 547 -14.94 29.55 0.41
N GLU A 548 -15.27 30.77 -0.07
CA GLU A 548 -15.93 30.95 -1.37
C GLU A 548 -15.00 30.55 -2.53
N THR A 549 -13.71 30.80 -2.43
CA THR A 549 -12.72 30.32 -3.41
C THR A 549 -12.62 28.80 -3.40
N ILE A 550 -12.57 28.18 -2.21
CA ILE A 550 -12.51 26.71 -2.07
C ILE A 550 -13.78 26.04 -2.66
N LYS A 551 -14.97 26.64 -2.49
CA LYS A 551 -16.22 26.16 -3.13
C LYS A 551 -16.16 26.19 -4.66
N SER A 552 -15.39 27.11 -5.24
CA SER A 552 -15.26 27.28 -6.69
C SER A 552 -14.18 26.42 -7.33
N LEU A 553 -13.36 25.70 -6.55
CA LEU A 553 -12.27 24.86 -7.07
C LEU A 553 -12.79 23.82 -8.07
N PRO A 554 -12.03 23.54 -9.15
CA PRO A 554 -12.37 22.49 -10.09
C PRO A 554 -12.37 21.10 -9.41
N LEU A 555 -13.43 20.33 -9.66
CA LEU A 555 -13.57 18.96 -9.13
C LEU A 555 -13.09 17.88 -10.10
N GLY A 556 -12.53 18.28 -11.23
CA GLY A 556 -12.04 17.39 -12.28
C GLY A 556 -11.84 18.12 -13.61
N GLY A 557 -11.48 17.38 -14.66
CA GLY A 557 -11.36 17.90 -16.04
C GLY A 557 -9.93 18.27 -16.46
N GLY A 558 -8.96 18.28 -15.58
CA GLY A 558 -7.55 18.37 -15.94
C GLY A 558 -6.92 17.02 -16.34
N ALA A 559 -5.70 17.05 -16.85
CA ALA A 559 -4.95 15.85 -17.20
C ALA A 559 -4.62 15.02 -15.96
N SER A 560 -4.78 13.71 -16.07
CA SER A 560 -4.44 12.76 -15.01
C SER A 560 -4.14 11.37 -15.59
N PRO A 561 -3.29 10.56 -14.92
CA PRO A 561 -2.96 9.21 -15.40
C PRO A 561 -4.16 8.25 -15.43
N HIS A 562 -5.18 8.51 -14.61
CA HIS A 562 -6.35 7.64 -14.49
C HIS A 562 -7.60 8.43 -14.07
N GLY A 563 -8.76 8.09 -14.63
CA GLY A 563 -10.03 8.82 -14.37
C GLY A 563 -10.50 8.86 -12.91
N ARG A 564 -9.95 8.01 -12.03
CA ARG A 564 -10.27 8.06 -10.58
C ARG A 564 -9.75 9.29 -9.86
N TYR A 565 -8.77 10.00 -10.42
CA TYR A 565 -8.26 11.24 -9.82
C TYR A 565 -9.34 12.31 -9.70
N ASN A 566 -10.30 12.39 -10.62
CA ASN A 566 -11.48 13.27 -10.47
C ASN A 566 -12.22 13.00 -9.15
N GLY A 567 -12.41 11.72 -8.82
CA GLY A 567 -13.03 11.33 -7.55
C GLY A 567 -12.19 11.72 -6.32
N TYR A 568 -10.87 11.59 -6.41
CA TYR A 568 -9.97 11.94 -5.31
C TYR A 568 -9.99 13.44 -5.02
N VAL A 569 -9.86 14.28 -6.06
CA VAL A 569 -9.95 15.74 -5.92
C VAL A 569 -11.31 16.14 -5.36
N LYS A 570 -12.41 15.58 -5.88
CA LYS A 570 -13.76 15.82 -5.36
C LYS A 570 -13.90 15.47 -3.87
N ASN A 571 -13.33 14.33 -3.44
CA ASN A 571 -13.38 13.89 -2.05
C ASN A 571 -12.61 14.84 -1.13
N LEU A 572 -11.43 15.30 -1.56
CA LEU A 572 -10.59 16.25 -0.81
C LEU A 572 -11.30 17.60 -0.64
N VAL A 573 -11.78 18.18 -1.73
CA VAL A 573 -12.56 19.45 -1.67
C VAL A 573 -13.79 19.27 -0.80
N GLY A 574 -14.54 18.18 -0.95
CA GLY A 574 -15.72 17.90 -0.14
C GLY A 574 -15.41 17.78 1.34
N LYS A 575 -14.29 17.14 1.71
CA LYS A 575 -13.86 17.02 3.11
C LYS A 575 -13.45 18.38 3.68
N THR A 576 -12.62 19.16 2.96
CA THR A 576 -12.22 20.50 3.38
C THR A 576 -13.44 21.40 3.62
N LEU A 577 -14.41 21.38 2.70
CA LEU A 577 -15.65 22.16 2.87
C LEU A 577 -16.49 21.69 4.05
N SER A 578 -16.57 20.38 4.29
CA SER A 578 -17.27 19.81 5.45
C SER A 578 -16.66 20.27 6.77
N ASP A 579 -15.33 20.33 6.86
CA ASP A 579 -14.62 20.80 8.04
C ASP A 579 -14.82 22.31 8.28
N LEU A 580 -15.00 23.07 7.20
CA LEU A 580 -15.37 24.48 7.25
C LEU A 580 -16.88 24.72 7.45
N GLY A 581 -17.67 23.69 7.80
CA GLY A 581 -19.12 23.80 8.01
C GLY A 581 -19.93 24.07 6.73
N ALA A 582 -19.39 23.78 5.55
CA ALA A 582 -20.02 24.05 4.25
C ALA A 582 -20.22 22.78 3.43
N SER A 583 -21.07 22.86 2.41
CA SER A 583 -21.25 21.80 1.41
C SER A 583 -20.72 22.26 0.04
N PRO A 584 -20.23 21.31 -0.80
CA PRO A 584 -19.89 21.64 -2.19
C PRO A 584 -21.08 22.30 -2.89
N GLY A 585 -20.83 23.43 -3.55
CA GLY A 585 -21.86 24.09 -4.33
C GLY A 585 -22.45 23.14 -5.39
N LYS A 586 -23.77 23.09 -5.52
CA LYS A 586 -24.39 22.41 -6.66
C LYS A 586 -23.95 23.17 -7.91
N LYS A 587 -23.06 22.59 -8.73
CA LYS A 587 -22.85 23.13 -10.09
C LYS A 587 -24.20 23.05 -10.81
N LYS A 588 -24.72 24.21 -11.26
CA LYS A 588 -25.83 24.32 -12.19
C LYS A 588 -25.47 23.70 -13.54
#